data_50102083b3b56fcb65da4f5e875dccde
#
_entry.id   50102083b3b56fcb65da4f5e875dccde
#
_cell.length_a   1.000
_cell.length_b   1.000
_cell.length_c   1.000
_cell.angle_alpha   90.00
_cell.angle_beta   90.00
_cell.angle_gamma   90.00
#
_symmetry.space_group_name_H-M   'P 1'
#
loop_
_entity.id
_entity.type
_entity.pdbx_description
1 polymer ?
#
loop_
_entity_poly.entity_id
_entity_poly.type
_entity_poly.pdbx_seq_one_letter_code
_entity_poly.pdbx_strand_id
1 'polypeptide(L)'
;RDALVRSLIVQATTLYSPRVLKLACFLDPEDDRGLGDALRRLEATLGEDGRCRMVASCAADARDLGGHLSRALAVHAEKGRGGIHYLVFACNRRLAAATELASRLEKGGEASATLVYTADTVEGLPACATRVVELGGTSSRTFLAYDAARSELPFVPDACPDMHDLFDLAKALSRVRLAHQGPSF
;
A
#
# COMPACT_ATOMS: atom_id res chain seq x y z
N ARG A 1 -10.30 -10.49 3.28
CA ARG A 1 -9.16 -9.93 2.54
C ARG A 1 -9.38 -8.43 2.35
N ASP A 2 -10.39 -8.02 1.61
CA ASP A 2 -10.62 -6.63 1.19
C ASP A 2 -10.93 -5.70 2.37
N ALA A 3 -11.63 -6.22 3.38
CA ALA A 3 -11.91 -5.49 4.62
C ALA A 3 -10.61 -5.11 5.36
N LEU A 4 -9.63 -6.02 5.45
CA LEU A 4 -8.34 -5.73 6.06
C LEU A 4 -7.55 -4.70 5.25
N VAL A 5 -7.54 -4.82 3.92
CA VAL A 5 -6.89 -3.82 3.04
C VAL A 5 -7.50 -2.44 3.27
N ARG A 6 -8.83 -2.31 3.31
CA ARG A 6 -9.49 -1.04 3.64
C ARG A 6 -9.10 -0.51 5.00
N SER A 7 -9.09 -1.37 6.02
CA SER A 7 -8.67 -0.98 7.37
C SER A 7 -7.25 -0.44 7.41
N LEU A 8 -6.31 -1.11 6.75
CA LEU A 8 -4.92 -0.65 6.65
C LEU A 8 -4.81 0.69 5.92
N ILE A 9 -5.57 0.88 4.85
CA ILE A 9 -5.61 2.16 4.10
C ILE A 9 -6.14 3.28 4.99
N VAL A 10 -7.26 3.05 5.70
CA VAL A 10 -7.84 4.02 6.62
C VAL A 10 -6.85 4.39 7.71
N GLN A 11 -6.26 3.41 8.37
CA GLN A 11 -5.26 3.64 9.41
C GLN A 11 -4.04 4.42 8.88
N ALA A 12 -3.50 4.00 7.74
CA ALA A 12 -2.36 4.66 7.13
C ALA A 12 -2.64 6.13 6.80
N THR A 13 -3.82 6.44 6.26
CA THR A 13 -4.18 7.79 5.83
C THR A 13 -4.63 8.71 6.97
N THR A 14 -5.07 8.14 8.09
CA THR A 14 -5.45 8.92 9.27
C THR A 14 -4.29 9.15 10.23
N LEU A 15 -3.36 8.20 10.33
CA LEU A 15 -2.25 8.28 11.27
C LEU A 15 -1.01 8.98 10.69
N TYR A 16 -0.86 8.96 9.37
CA TYR A 16 0.34 9.49 8.71
C TYR A 16 0.02 10.59 7.70
N SER A 17 0.83 11.64 7.75
CA SER A 17 0.76 12.69 6.73
C SER A 17 1.18 12.15 5.35
N PRO A 18 0.53 12.59 4.26
CA PRO A 18 0.95 12.28 2.89
C PRO A 18 2.39 12.73 2.53
N ARG A 19 3.01 13.52 3.39
CA ARG A 19 4.44 13.93 3.28
C ARG A 19 5.40 12.89 3.81
N VAL A 20 4.92 11.94 4.62
CA VAL A 20 5.74 10.89 5.26
C VAL A 20 5.40 9.52 4.70
N LEU A 21 4.12 9.30 4.34
CA LEU A 21 3.62 8.03 3.84
C LEU A 21 2.81 8.23 2.57
N LYS A 22 3.18 7.51 1.53
CA LYS A 22 2.44 7.43 0.27
C LYS A 22 1.87 6.02 0.09
N LEU A 23 0.70 5.95 -0.57
CA LEU A 23 0.04 4.69 -0.91
C LEU A 23 0.14 4.44 -2.41
N ALA A 24 0.48 3.22 -2.78
CA ALA A 24 0.43 2.76 -4.16
C ALA A 24 -0.38 1.45 -4.22
N CYS A 25 -1.28 1.32 -5.18
CA CYS A 25 -2.22 0.20 -5.22
C CYS A 25 -2.30 -0.39 -6.62
N PHE A 26 -2.09 -1.71 -6.71
CA PHE A 26 -2.38 -2.51 -7.89
C PHE A 26 -3.66 -3.29 -7.61
N LEU A 27 -4.77 -2.89 -8.21
CA LEU A 27 -6.11 -3.40 -7.95
C LEU A 27 -6.58 -4.35 -9.04
N ASP A 28 -7.50 -5.23 -8.71
CA ASP A 28 -8.27 -5.93 -9.72
C ASP A 28 -9.22 -4.93 -10.42
N PRO A 29 -9.47 -5.09 -11.73
CA PRO A 29 -10.37 -4.19 -12.47
C PRO A 29 -11.78 -4.14 -11.87
N GLU A 30 -12.22 -5.21 -11.21
CA GLU A 30 -13.51 -5.27 -10.53
C GLU A 30 -13.57 -4.39 -9.29
N ASP A 31 -12.44 -4.19 -8.61
CA ASP A 31 -12.32 -3.35 -7.41
C ASP A 31 -12.17 -1.87 -7.76
N ASP A 32 -11.87 -1.53 -9.02
CA ASP A 32 -11.50 -0.17 -9.43
C ASP A 32 -12.65 0.84 -9.26
N ARG A 33 -13.89 0.42 -9.52
CA ARG A 33 -15.06 1.32 -9.40
C ARG A 33 -15.43 1.70 -7.98
N GLY A 34 -15.00 0.93 -7.01
CA GLY A 34 -15.24 1.21 -5.60
C GLY A 34 -13.98 1.71 -4.93
N LEU A 35 -13.09 0.80 -4.59
CA LEU A 35 -11.86 1.09 -3.87
C LEU A 35 -10.95 2.04 -4.66
N GLY A 36 -10.80 1.83 -5.97
CA GLY A 36 -9.97 2.68 -6.82
C GLY A 36 -10.44 4.13 -6.86
N ASP A 37 -11.74 4.36 -6.97
CA ASP A 37 -12.31 5.70 -6.98
C ASP A 37 -12.12 6.43 -5.64
N ALA A 38 -12.25 5.73 -4.53
CA ALA A 38 -11.98 6.28 -3.21
C ALA A 38 -10.49 6.64 -3.06
N LEU A 39 -9.61 5.73 -3.45
CA LEU A 39 -8.16 5.92 -3.39
C LEU A 39 -7.68 7.11 -4.22
N ARG A 40 -8.20 7.29 -5.43
CA ARG A 40 -7.83 8.42 -6.30
C ARG A 40 -8.17 9.79 -5.72
N ARG A 41 -9.02 9.87 -4.69
CA ARG A 41 -9.35 11.10 -3.96
C ARG A 41 -8.35 11.42 -2.85
N LEU A 42 -7.60 10.43 -2.38
CA LEU A 42 -6.64 10.60 -1.29
C LEU A 42 -5.35 11.28 -1.78
N GLU A 43 -4.87 12.26 -1.05
CA GLU A 43 -3.57 12.90 -1.33
C GLU A 43 -2.42 11.90 -1.16
N ALA A 44 -2.57 10.92 -0.28
CA ALA A 44 -1.60 9.86 -0.06
C ALA A 44 -1.32 9.02 -1.32
N THR A 45 -2.25 8.94 -2.28
CA THR A 45 -2.04 8.24 -3.57
C THR A 45 -1.55 9.15 -4.69
N LEU A 46 -1.32 10.43 -4.42
CA LEU A 46 -0.72 11.35 -5.38
C LEU A 46 0.80 11.27 -5.27
N GLY A 47 1.47 11.00 -6.38
CA GLY A 47 2.93 10.97 -6.45
C GLY A 47 3.55 12.28 -6.01
N GLU A 48 4.86 12.28 -5.74
CA GLU A 48 5.60 13.47 -5.31
C GLU A 48 5.62 14.57 -6.38
N ASP A 49 5.49 14.18 -7.65
CA ASP A 49 5.38 15.11 -8.80
C ASP A 49 4.02 15.83 -8.87
N GLY A 50 3.06 15.45 -8.03
CA GLY A 50 1.71 15.99 -8.01
C GLY A 50 0.87 15.66 -9.26
N ARG A 51 1.32 14.73 -10.10
CA ARG A 51 0.70 14.38 -11.39
C ARG A 51 0.26 12.93 -11.46
N CYS A 52 1.12 12.01 -11.04
CA CYS A 52 0.84 10.59 -11.10
C CYS A 52 -0.13 10.18 -9.98
N ARG A 53 -1.24 9.50 -10.32
CA ARG A 53 -2.07 8.82 -9.34
C ARG A 53 -1.58 7.38 -9.20
N MET A 54 -1.15 7.02 -8.00
CA MET A 54 -0.53 5.73 -7.72
C MET A 54 -1.57 4.62 -7.49
N VAL A 55 -2.55 4.53 -8.40
CA VAL A 55 -3.60 3.51 -8.41
C VAL A 55 -3.70 2.94 -9.82
N ALA A 56 -3.45 1.65 -9.97
CA ALA A 56 -3.44 0.94 -11.24
C ALA A 56 -4.38 -0.25 -11.20
N SER A 57 -5.26 -0.37 -12.20
CA SER A 57 -6.17 -1.50 -12.40
C SER A 57 -6.06 -2.12 -13.80
N CYS A 58 -5.18 -1.59 -14.65
CA CYS A 58 -4.88 -2.14 -15.96
C CYS A 58 -3.37 -2.17 -16.20
N ALA A 59 -2.95 -2.89 -17.26
CA ALA A 59 -1.53 -3.09 -17.55
C ALA A 59 -0.79 -1.81 -17.96
N ALA A 60 -1.48 -0.83 -18.55
CA ALA A 60 -0.88 0.45 -18.91
C ALA A 60 -0.56 1.25 -17.65
N ASP A 61 -1.57 1.47 -16.80
CA ASP A 61 -1.42 2.19 -15.53
C ASP A 61 -0.41 1.51 -14.61
N ALA A 62 -0.36 0.17 -14.61
CA ALA A 62 0.59 -0.59 -13.80
C ALA A 62 2.04 -0.34 -14.24
N ARG A 63 2.31 -0.26 -15.53
CA ARG A 63 3.66 0.08 -16.05
C ARG A 63 4.08 1.48 -15.64
N ASP A 64 3.16 2.45 -15.79
CA ASP A 64 3.43 3.84 -15.44
C ASP A 64 3.66 4.00 -13.94
N LEU A 65 2.82 3.36 -13.11
CA LEU A 65 2.97 3.31 -11.67
C LEU A 65 4.30 2.65 -11.26
N GLY A 66 4.62 1.49 -11.83
CA GLY A 66 5.87 0.78 -11.57
C GLY A 66 7.10 1.62 -11.91
N GLY A 67 7.09 2.29 -13.07
CA GLY A 67 8.16 3.20 -13.48
C GLY A 67 8.28 4.41 -12.55
N HIS A 68 7.16 4.98 -12.11
CA HIS A 68 7.15 6.10 -11.16
C HIS A 68 7.75 5.69 -9.81
N LEU A 69 7.28 4.59 -9.23
CA LEU A 69 7.79 4.07 -7.96
C LEU A 69 9.27 3.70 -8.03
N SER A 70 9.71 3.05 -9.10
CA SER A 70 11.12 2.69 -9.27
C SER A 70 12.04 3.91 -9.26
N ARG A 71 11.64 5.00 -9.92
CA ARG A 71 12.40 6.26 -9.90
C ARG A 71 12.38 6.92 -8.52
N ALA A 72 11.21 6.98 -7.88
CA ALA A 72 11.07 7.57 -6.55
C ALA A 72 11.93 6.84 -5.52
N LEU A 73 11.87 5.51 -5.48
CA LEU A 73 12.67 4.68 -4.57
C LEU A 73 14.17 4.83 -4.82
N ALA A 74 14.60 4.96 -6.08
CA ALA A 74 16.02 5.20 -6.38
C ALA A 74 16.50 6.54 -5.80
N VAL A 75 15.72 7.61 -5.96
CA VAL A 75 16.03 8.92 -5.40
C VAL A 75 16.08 8.90 -3.87
N HIS A 76 15.16 8.16 -3.24
CA HIS A 76 15.16 8.04 -1.76
C HIS A 76 16.33 7.20 -1.23
N ALA A 77 16.73 6.16 -1.96
CA ALA A 77 17.91 5.36 -1.62
C ALA A 77 19.20 6.22 -1.59
N GLU A 78 19.33 7.16 -2.51
CA GLU A 78 20.48 8.09 -2.57
C GLU A 78 20.46 9.13 -1.45
N LYS A 79 19.28 9.59 -1.03
CA LYS A 79 19.13 10.64 0.01
C LYS A 79 19.28 10.12 1.44
N GLY A 80 19.31 8.81 1.65
CA GLY A 80 19.43 8.20 2.97
C GLY A 80 18.13 8.26 3.80
N ARG A 81 18.24 7.96 5.11
CA ARG A 81 17.09 7.91 6.03
C ARG A 81 16.45 9.29 6.19
N GLY A 82 15.13 9.38 6.01
CA GLY A 82 14.35 10.61 6.19
C GLY A 82 13.42 10.95 5.03
N GLY A 83 13.35 10.07 4.03
CA GLY A 83 12.45 10.21 2.90
C GLY A 83 11.01 9.75 3.17
N ILE A 84 10.17 9.86 2.13
CA ILE A 84 8.82 9.35 2.12
C ILE A 84 8.86 7.81 2.11
N HIS A 85 8.01 7.19 2.92
CA HIS A 85 7.79 5.75 2.89
C HIS A 85 6.62 5.41 1.98
N TYR A 86 6.78 4.37 1.16
CA TYR A 86 5.74 3.88 0.25
C TYR A 86 5.12 2.59 0.80
N LEU A 87 3.81 2.61 1.02
CA LEU A 87 3.04 1.41 1.33
C LEU A 87 2.37 0.94 0.03
N VAL A 88 2.85 -0.17 -0.51
CA VAL A 88 2.44 -0.69 -1.82
C VAL A 88 1.52 -1.88 -1.64
N PHE A 89 0.27 -1.77 -2.06
CA PHE A 89 -0.72 -2.85 -2.03
C PHE A 89 -0.74 -3.57 -3.39
N ALA A 90 -0.34 -4.83 -3.41
CA ALA A 90 -0.40 -5.71 -4.57
C ALA A 90 -1.63 -6.62 -4.49
N CYS A 91 -2.83 -6.04 -4.58
CA CYS A 91 -4.10 -6.78 -4.59
C CYS A 91 -4.25 -7.57 -5.90
N ASN A 92 -3.81 -7.00 -7.02
CA ASN A 92 -3.61 -7.74 -8.27
C ASN A 92 -2.12 -8.07 -8.46
N ARG A 93 -1.76 -9.29 -8.08
CA ARG A 93 -0.38 -9.78 -8.17
C ARG A 93 0.17 -9.78 -9.60
N ARG A 94 -0.68 -10.06 -10.60
CA ARG A 94 -0.23 -10.11 -12.01
C ARG A 94 0.19 -8.74 -12.50
N LEU A 95 -0.56 -7.70 -12.16
CA LEU A 95 -0.22 -6.32 -12.50
C LEU A 95 1.05 -5.86 -11.77
N ALA A 96 1.16 -6.16 -10.48
CA ALA A 96 2.34 -5.82 -9.70
C ALA A 96 3.60 -6.54 -10.22
N ALA A 97 3.51 -7.85 -10.49
CA ALA A 97 4.61 -8.66 -11.01
C ALA A 97 5.06 -8.29 -12.43
N ALA A 98 4.18 -7.68 -13.22
CA ALA A 98 4.53 -7.20 -14.56
C ALA A 98 5.41 -5.93 -14.54
N THR A 99 5.73 -5.40 -13.36
CA THR A 99 6.57 -4.22 -13.19
C THR A 99 7.97 -4.59 -12.69
N GLU A 100 8.98 -3.85 -13.08
CA GLU A 100 10.35 -4.00 -12.55
C GLU A 100 10.41 -3.78 -11.02
N LEU A 101 9.42 -3.07 -10.49
CA LEU A 101 9.28 -2.80 -9.07
C LEU A 101 9.21 -4.10 -8.23
N ALA A 102 8.46 -5.11 -8.70
CA ALA A 102 8.33 -6.37 -7.98
C ALA A 102 9.69 -7.02 -7.71
N SER A 103 10.55 -7.09 -8.73
CA SER A 103 11.87 -7.69 -8.60
C SER A 103 12.81 -6.91 -7.66
N ARG A 104 12.65 -5.59 -7.57
CA ARG A 104 13.41 -4.75 -6.62
C ARG A 104 12.95 -4.96 -5.18
N LEU A 105 11.63 -4.90 -4.96
CA LEU A 105 11.05 -5.06 -3.63
C LEU A 105 11.22 -6.49 -3.10
N GLU A 106 11.14 -7.49 -3.98
CA GLU A 106 11.34 -8.89 -3.62
C GLU A 106 12.78 -9.23 -3.23
N LYS A 107 13.77 -8.53 -3.79
CA LYS A 107 15.17 -8.72 -3.41
C LYS A 107 15.54 -8.17 -2.03
N GLY A 108 14.59 -7.56 -1.34
CA GLY A 108 14.71 -7.08 0.03
C GLY A 108 15.79 -6.02 0.19
N GLY A 109 15.44 -4.80 0.37
CA GLY A 109 16.44 -3.78 0.60
C GLY A 109 15.97 -2.34 0.46
N GLU A 110 14.76 -2.15 0.01
CA GLU A 110 14.22 -0.79 -0.07
C GLU A 110 13.68 -0.37 1.30
N ALA A 111 14.54 0.28 2.10
CA ALA A 111 14.15 0.78 3.43
C ALA A 111 12.96 1.75 3.39
N SER A 112 12.62 2.28 2.21
CA SER A 112 11.57 3.27 2.00
C SER A 112 10.26 2.68 1.46
N ALA A 113 10.12 1.35 1.40
CA ALA A 113 8.87 0.72 0.93
C ALA A 113 8.49 -0.51 1.75
N THR A 114 7.19 -0.68 1.96
CA THR A 114 6.57 -1.90 2.47
C THR A 114 5.60 -2.42 1.43
N LEU A 115 5.75 -3.69 1.07
CA LEU A 115 4.89 -4.35 0.10
C LEU A 115 3.88 -5.25 0.82
N VAL A 116 2.60 -5.02 0.55
CA VAL A 116 1.49 -5.79 1.08
C VAL A 116 0.90 -6.63 -0.05
N TYR A 117 1.15 -7.92 -0.01
CA TYR A 117 0.51 -8.88 -0.92
C TYR A 117 -0.77 -9.43 -0.34
N THR A 118 -1.75 -9.67 -1.20
CA THR A 118 -2.94 -10.45 -0.86
C THR A 118 -2.93 -11.76 -1.65
N ALA A 119 -3.24 -12.87 -0.98
CA ALA A 119 -3.36 -14.19 -1.59
C ALA A 119 -4.46 -14.98 -0.90
N ASP A 120 -5.01 -15.97 -1.59
CA ASP A 120 -6.05 -16.84 -1.02
C ASP A 120 -5.45 -17.96 -0.18
N THR A 121 -4.17 -18.29 -0.41
CA THR A 121 -3.43 -19.32 0.35
C THR A 121 -2.01 -18.82 0.67
N VAL A 122 -1.40 -19.40 1.70
CA VAL A 122 -0.02 -19.06 2.10
C VAL A 122 0.98 -19.38 0.99
N GLU A 123 0.76 -20.47 0.26
CA GLU A 123 1.61 -20.87 -0.87
C GLU A 123 1.56 -19.86 -2.03
N GLY A 124 0.50 -19.07 -2.09
CA GLY A 124 0.34 -17.98 -3.05
C GLY A 124 1.19 -16.74 -2.72
N LEU A 125 1.77 -16.66 -1.52
CA LEU A 125 2.60 -15.53 -1.13
C LEU A 125 3.99 -15.62 -1.76
N PRO A 126 4.64 -14.47 -2.02
CA PRO A 126 6.02 -14.46 -2.50
C PRO A 126 6.98 -14.97 -1.43
N ALA A 127 8.05 -15.65 -1.87
CA ALA A 127 9.06 -16.21 -0.95
C ALA A 127 9.78 -15.14 -0.09
N CYS A 128 9.75 -13.89 -0.50
CA CYS A 128 10.31 -12.76 0.24
C CYS A 128 9.40 -12.22 1.35
N ALA A 129 8.19 -12.75 1.52
CA ALA A 129 7.29 -12.31 2.57
C ALA A 129 7.95 -12.54 3.95
N THR A 130 8.08 -11.47 4.72
CA THR A 130 8.70 -11.53 6.05
C THR A 130 7.68 -11.78 7.14
N ARG A 131 6.45 -11.32 6.95
CA ARG A 131 5.34 -11.49 7.88
C ARG A 131 4.08 -11.91 7.14
N VAL A 132 3.39 -12.87 7.70
CA VAL A 132 2.11 -13.37 7.17
C VAL A 132 1.00 -13.01 8.15
N VAL A 133 -0.11 -12.55 7.61
CA VAL A 133 -1.38 -12.33 8.31
C VAL A 133 -2.39 -13.28 7.69
N GLU A 134 -2.80 -14.29 8.44
CA GLU A 134 -3.82 -15.24 8.03
C GLU A 134 -5.15 -14.86 8.66
N LEU A 135 -6.16 -14.66 7.83
CA LEU A 135 -7.50 -14.30 8.27
C LEU A 135 -8.35 -15.56 8.38
N GLY A 136 -8.77 -15.89 9.58
CA GLY A 136 -9.67 -17.03 9.86
C GLY A 136 -11.08 -16.57 10.19
N GLY A 137 -12.06 -17.47 10.09
CA GLY A 137 -13.46 -17.18 10.41
C GLY A 137 -13.71 -16.82 11.88
N THR A 138 -13.03 -17.50 12.80
CA THR A 138 -13.19 -17.29 14.25
C THR A 138 -11.97 -16.67 14.91
N SER A 139 -10.80 -16.81 14.31
CA SER A 139 -9.57 -16.20 14.79
C SER A 139 -8.63 -15.93 13.63
N SER A 140 -8.00 -14.80 13.66
CA SER A 140 -6.91 -14.46 12.74
C SER A 140 -5.58 -14.63 13.47
N ARG A 141 -4.50 -14.86 12.72
CA ARG A 141 -3.17 -15.03 13.28
C ARG A 141 -2.11 -14.34 12.42
N THR A 142 -1.06 -13.90 13.06
CA THR A 142 0.13 -13.39 12.38
C THR A 142 1.36 -14.16 12.83
N PHE A 143 2.29 -14.39 11.91
CA PHE A 143 3.54 -15.08 12.17
C PHE A 143 4.65 -14.57 11.23
N LEU A 144 5.90 -14.83 11.63
CA LEU A 144 7.06 -14.57 10.77
C LEU A 144 7.20 -15.72 9.77
N ALA A 145 7.30 -15.41 8.49
CA ALA A 145 7.35 -16.42 7.42
C ALA A 145 8.54 -17.39 7.54
N TYR A 146 9.63 -16.92 8.16
CA TYR A 146 10.89 -17.68 8.30
C TYR A 146 11.11 -18.25 9.71
N ASP A 147 10.16 -18.07 10.62
CA ASP A 147 10.29 -18.63 11.96
C ASP A 147 9.93 -20.12 11.93
N ALA A 148 10.94 -20.98 12.07
CA ALA A 148 10.76 -22.42 12.14
C ALA A 148 9.88 -22.86 13.33
N ALA A 149 9.85 -22.06 14.40
CA ALA A 149 9.01 -22.29 15.57
C ALA A 149 7.56 -21.84 15.35
N ARG A 150 7.28 -21.09 14.25
CA ARG A 150 5.97 -20.52 13.94
C ARG A 150 5.30 -19.93 15.17
N SER A 151 5.97 -18.95 15.79
CA SER A 151 5.37 -18.20 16.91
C SER A 151 4.15 -17.43 16.40
N GLU A 152 2.99 -18.08 16.45
CA GLU A 152 1.72 -17.55 16.01
C GLU A 152 1.16 -16.61 17.08
N LEU A 153 0.84 -15.39 16.69
CA LEU A 153 0.14 -14.46 17.56
C LEU A 153 -1.32 -14.36 17.08
N PRO A 154 -2.26 -14.90 17.86
CA PRO A 154 -3.68 -14.73 17.53
C PRO A 154 -4.09 -13.27 17.74
N PHE A 155 -5.00 -12.79 16.91
CA PHE A 155 -5.60 -11.49 17.06
C PHE A 155 -7.03 -11.49 16.53
N VAL A 156 -7.82 -10.54 16.99
CA VAL A 156 -9.13 -10.26 16.44
C VAL A 156 -9.01 -8.94 15.68
N PRO A 157 -9.27 -8.93 14.37
CA PRO A 157 -9.27 -7.67 13.63
C PRO A 157 -10.34 -6.74 14.21
N ASP A 158 -10.00 -5.46 14.30
CA ASP A 158 -10.99 -4.42 14.60
C ASP A 158 -12.09 -4.40 13.53
N ALA A 159 -13.24 -3.78 13.85
CA ALA A 159 -14.30 -3.58 12.89
C ALA A 159 -13.74 -2.85 11.66
N CYS A 160 -13.84 -3.50 10.51
CA CYS A 160 -13.32 -2.94 9.27
C CYS A 160 -14.31 -1.94 8.70
N PRO A 161 -13.84 -0.76 8.26
CA PRO A 161 -14.69 0.23 7.60
C PRO A 161 -15.31 -0.37 6.33
N ASP A 162 -16.54 -0.04 6.07
CA ASP A 162 -17.17 -0.38 4.81
C ASP A 162 -16.71 0.56 3.68
N MET A 163 -17.26 0.38 2.48
CA MET A 163 -16.89 1.25 1.35
C MET A 163 -17.43 2.67 1.50
N HIS A 164 -18.57 2.84 2.17
CA HIS A 164 -19.15 4.15 2.40
C HIS A 164 -18.27 4.98 3.35
N ASP A 165 -17.85 4.38 4.45
CA ASP A 165 -16.91 4.98 5.39
C ASP A 165 -15.62 5.43 4.72
N LEU A 166 -15.06 4.57 3.83
CA LEU A 166 -13.85 4.90 3.09
C LEU A 166 -14.06 6.08 2.13
N PHE A 167 -15.20 6.13 1.44
CA PHE A 167 -15.54 7.25 0.56
C PHE A 167 -15.70 8.55 1.33
N ASP A 168 -16.38 8.54 2.46
CA ASP A 168 -16.59 9.72 3.29
C ASP A 168 -15.28 10.22 3.87
N LEU A 169 -14.41 9.32 4.33
CA LEU A 169 -13.05 9.65 4.75
C LEU A 169 -12.26 10.29 3.60
N ALA A 170 -12.24 9.65 2.43
CA ALA A 170 -11.49 10.16 1.28
C ALA A 170 -12.00 11.55 0.85
N LYS A 171 -13.30 11.77 0.89
CA LYS A 171 -13.93 13.07 0.62
C LYS A 171 -13.57 14.12 1.68
N ALA A 172 -13.54 13.74 2.95
CA ALA A 172 -13.13 14.64 4.04
C ALA A 172 -11.65 15.01 3.89
N LEU A 173 -10.75 14.03 3.71
CA LEU A 173 -9.32 14.25 3.57
C LEU A 173 -8.96 15.03 2.28
N SER A 174 -9.71 14.86 1.19
CA SER A 174 -9.47 15.62 -0.06
C SER A 174 -9.68 17.13 0.09
N ARG A 175 -10.39 17.56 1.14
CA ARG A 175 -10.63 18.97 1.47
C ARG A 175 -9.56 19.56 2.40
N VAL A 176 -8.79 18.69 3.05
CA VAL A 176 -7.70 19.11 3.94
C VAL A 176 -6.48 19.45 3.08
N ARG A 177 -6.21 20.74 2.92
CA ARG A 177 -4.96 21.18 2.29
C ARG A 177 -3.92 21.36 3.39
N LEU A 178 -2.84 20.61 3.33
CA LEU A 178 -1.67 20.88 4.17
C LEU A 178 -1.14 22.26 3.78
N ALA A 179 -1.18 23.20 4.73
CA ALA A 179 -0.61 24.51 4.52
C ALA A 179 0.86 24.35 4.09
N HIS A 180 1.23 24.93 2.97
CA HIS A 180 2.62 25.06 2.59
C HIS A 180 3.26 26.00 3.63
N GLN A 181 3.94 25.42 4.62
CA GLN A 181 4.94 26.19 5.33
C GLN A 181 6.06 26.38 4.32
N GLY A 182 6.07 27.54 3.68
CA GLY A 182 7.23 27.99 2.93
C GLY A 182 8.45 27.90 3.82
N PRO A 183 9.66 27.77 3.25
CA PRO A 183 10.86 27.80 4.05
C PRO A 183 10.86 29.11 4.86
N SER A 184 10.84 28.98 6.17
CA SER A 184 11.17 30.09 7.05
C SER A 184 12.67 30.36 6.84
N PHE A 185 12.95 31.47 6.17
CA PHE A 185 14.29 32.00 6.03
C PHE A 185 14.80 32.49 7.39
#